data_a829056bc3d8c6636f9ef1b8c05ba290
#
_entry.id   a829056bc3d8c6636f9ef1b8c05ba290
#
_cell.length_a   1.000
_cell.length_b   1.000
_cell.length_c   1.000
_cell.angle_alpha   90.00
_cell.angle_beta   90.00
_cell.angle_gamma   90.00
#
_symmetry.space_group_name_H-M   'P 1'
#
loop_
_entity.id
_entity.type
_entity.pdbx_description
1 polymer ?
#
loop_
_entity_poly.entity_id
_entity_poly.type
_entity_poly.pdbx_seq_one_letter_code
_entity_poly.pdbx_strand_id
1 'polypeptide(L)'
;MLLHDSPWAQMAEPAPAVQVYLATAHPVREAEAELARRRGKPLSEEYVDYLAQEGANKLVVAIAYKNSTALADAEEAHRMEEESIMRVGRQKYKIEGHFPPVPSDPFLRLVFPRAATERDKTITFELYLPGYGPYHDAEFRVRDMMYKGKLEM
;
A
#
# COMPACT_ATOMS: atom_id res chain seq x y z
N MET A 1 0.87 -20.43 -0.59
CA MET A 1 0.58 -19.31 -1.50
C MET A 1 1.64 -18.24 -1.34
N LEU A 2 2.27 -17.85 -2.43
CA LEU A 2 3.24 -16.76 -2.40
C LEU A 2 2.49 -15.42 -2.26
N LEU A 3 3.08 -14.49 -1.52
CA LEU A 3 2.42 -13.21 -1.24
C LEU A 3 2.04 -12.44 -2.50
N HIS A 4 2.92 -12.42 -3.51
CA HIS A 4 2.66 -11.69 -4.75
C HIS A 4 1.55 -12.32 -5.61
N ASP A 5 1.15 -13.56 -5.33
CA ASP A 5 0.04 -14.24 -6.00
C ASP A 5 -1.26 -14.15 -5.19
N SER A 6 -1.23 -13.46 -4.06
CA SER A 6 -2.40 -13.36 -3.18
C SER A 6 -3.40 -12.31 -3.69
N PRO A 7 -4.68 -12.37 -3.25
CA PRO A 7 -5.66 -11.35 -3.59
C PRO A 7 -5.30 -9.94 -3.12
N TRP A 8 -4.38 -9.83 -2.15
CA TRP A 8 -3.94 -8.55 -1.57
C TRP A 8 -2.70 -7.97 -2.24
N ALA A 9 -2.29 -8.53 -3.38
CA ALA A 9 -1.16 -8.07 -4.16
C ALA A 9 -1.58 -7.83 -5.62
N GLN A 10 -1.19 -6.69 -6.17
CA GLN A 10 -1.46 -6.34 -7.58
C GLN A 10 -0.29 -5.56 -8.15
N MET A 11 -0.10 -5.67 -9.46
CA MET A 11 0.87 -4.83 -10.15
C MET A 11 0.21 -3.52 -10.55
N ALA A 12 0.87 -2.41 -10.27
CA ALA A 12 0.43 -1.09 -10.72
C ALA A 12 1.08 -0.79 -12.06
N GLU A 13 0.26 -0.54 -13.05
CA GLU A 13 0.66 -0.28 -14.45
C GLU A 13 0.46 1.20 -14.80
N PRO A 14 1.12 1.79 -15.79
CA PRO A 14 1.96 1.14 -16.81
C PRO A 14 3.41 0.91 -16.36
N ALA A 15 4.24 0.48 -17.31
CA ALA A 15 5.66 0.28 -17.07
C ALA A 15 6.38 1.60 -16.71
N PRO A 16 7.36 1.61 -15.78
CA PRO A 16 7.80 0.42 -15.03
C PRO A 16 6.76 0.02 -13.98
N ALA A 17 6.20 -1.19 -14.12
CA ALA A 17 5.18 -1.68 -13.20
C ALA A 17 5.78 -1.93 -11.82
N VAL A 18 5.02 -1.61 -10.77
CA VAL A 18 5.46 -1.79 -9.39
C VAL A 18 4.49 -2.72 -8.65
N GLN A 19 5.02 -3.54 -7.76
CA GLN A 19 4.21 -4.41 -6.94
C GLN A 19 3.60 -3.64 -5.79
N VAL A 20 2.28 -3.79 -5.60
CA VAL A 20 1.50 -3.12 -4.56
C VAL A 20 0.85 -4.17 -3.68
N TYR A 21 0.97 -4.00 -2.37
CA TYR A 21 0.35 -4.88 -1.37
C TYR A 21 -0.58 -4.09 -0.46
N LEU A 22 -1.69 -4.70 -0.06
CA LEU A 22 -2.53 -4.13 1.02
C LEU A 22 -1.93 -4.56 2.36
N ALA A 23 -1.07 -3.72 2.91
CA ALA A 23 -0.22 -4.07 4.06
C ALA A 23 -0.98 -4.23 5.37
N THR A 24 -2.18 -3.67 5.49
CA THR A 24 -3.02 -3.82 6.68
C THR A 24 -3.84 -5.11 6.66
N ALA A 25 -3.94 -5.80 5.52
CA ALA A 25 -4.60 -7.10 5.46
C ALA A 25 -3.84 -8.10 6.33
N HIS A 26 -4.57 -8.86 7.15
CA HIS A 26 -3.96 -9.79 8.11
C HIS A 26 -2.94 -10.76 7.48
N PRO A 27 -3.24 -11.42 6.34
CA PRO A 27 -2.24 -12.30 5.71
C PRO A 27 -0.98 -11.58 5.27
N VAL A 28 -1.08 -10.33 4.81
CA VAL A 28 0.08 -9.54 4.41
C VAL A 28 0.90 -9.15 5.62
N ARG A 29 0.24 -8.70 6.70
CA ARG A 29 0.91 -8.33 7.95
C ARG A 29 1.71 -9.50 8.51
N GLU A 30 1.11 -10.70 8.52
CA GLU A 30 1.79 -11.91 8.98
C GLU A 30 3.00 -12.26 8.12
N ALA A 31 2.84 -12.16 6.78
CA ALA A 31 3.93 -12.45 5.86
C ALA A 31 5.08 -11.46 6.01
N GLU A 32 4.79 -10.16 6.16
CA GLU A 32 5.82 -9.15 6.36
C GLU A 32 6.58 -9.36 7.68
N ALA A 33 5.85 -9.64 8.75
CA ALA A 33 6.46 -9.90 10.06
C ALA A 33 7.37 -11.13 10.01
N GLU A 34 6.94 -12.19 9.33
CA GLU A 34 7.72 -13.41 9.18
C GLU A 34 9.00 -13.19 8.38
N LEU A 35 8.89 -12.45 7.27
CA LEU A 35 10.06 -12.12 6.45
C LEU A 35 11.06 -11.25 7.21
N ALA A 36 10.58 -10.28 7.97
CA ALA A 36 11.43 -9.42 8.79
C ALA A 36 12.20 -10.24 9.82
N ARG A 37 11.51 -11.16 10.47
CA ARG A 37 12.12 -12.05 11.47
C ARG A 37 13.17 -12.95 10.84
N ARG A 38 12.90 -13.58 9.70
CA ARG A 38 13.85 -14.47 9.02
C ARG A 38 15.10 -13.76 8.54
N ARG A 39 14.95 -12.52 8.06
CA ARG A 39 16.06 -11.73 7.54
C ARG A 39 16.84 -11.00 8.64
N GLY A 40 16.32 -10.96 9.85
CA GLY A 40 16.90 -10.17 10.94
C GLY A 40 16.88 -8.67 10.62
N LYS A 41 15.97 -8.22 9.74
CA LYS A 41 15.83 -6.82 9.33
C LYS A 41 14.44 -6.35 9.74
N PRO A 42 14.34 -5.47 10.73
CA PRO A 42 13.04 -5.02 11.20
C PRO A 42 12.34 -4.10 10.19
N LEU A 43 11.02 -4.10 10.23
CA LEU A 43 10.23 -3.09 9.52
C LEU A 43 10.51 -1.72 10.14
N SER A 44 10.18 -0.65 9.41
CA SER A 44 10.31 0.71 9.94
C SER A 44 9.61 0.84 11.29
N GLU A 45 10.31 1.35 12.31
CA GLU A 45 9.74 1.57 13.63
C GLU A 45 8.53 2.49 13.60
N GLU A 46 8.64 3.56 12.85
CA GLU A 46 7.55 4.53 12.71
C GLU A 46 6.29 3.86 12.16
N TYR A 47 6.45 3.01 11.17
CA TYR A 47 5.35 2.27 10.56
C TYR A 47 4.75 1.25 11.54
N VAL A 48 5.58 0.51 12.25
CA VAL A 48 5.11 -0.49 13.24
C VAL A 48 4.32 0.20 14.36
N ASP A 49 4.83 1.31 14.87
CA ASP A 49 4.15 2.09 15.91
C ASP A 49 2.81 2.63 15.39
N TYR A 50 2.80 3.13 14.16
CA TYR A 50 1.58 3.60 13.53
C TYR A 50 0.52 2.50 13.41
N LEU A 51 0.93 1.30 12.97
CA LEU A 51 0.01 0.16 12.87
C LEU A 51 -0.60 -0.21 14.21
N ALA A 52 0.20 -0.16 15.28
CA ALA A 52 -0.29 -0.48 16.61
C ALA A 52 -1.36 0.51 17.08
N GLN A 53 -1.25 1.77 16.70
CA GLN A 53 -2.16 2.83 17.13
C GLN A 53 -3.35 3.02 16.21
N GLU A 54 -3.14 2.96 14.89
CA GLU A 54 -4.13 3.37 13.90
C GLU A 54 -4.53 2.28 12.90
N GLY A 55 -3.88 1.11 12.92
CA GLY A 55 -4.07 0.08 11.91
C GLY A 55 -5.49 -0.44 11.75
N ALA A 56 -6.32 -0.33 12.80
CA ALA A 56 -7.73 -0.73 12.73
C ALA A 56 -8.59 0.25 11.93
N ASN A 57 -8.18 1.52 11.87
CA ASN A 57 -8.95 2.60 11.25
C ASN A 57 -8.42 3.06 9.90
N LYS A 58 -7.25 2.57 9.50
CA LYS A 58 -6.58 3.01 8.28
C LYS A 58 -6.24 1.83 7.39
N LEU A 59 -6.12 2.11 6.11
CA LEU A 59 -5.65 1.17 5.11
C LEU A 59 -4.26 1.60 4.67
N VAL A 60 -3.27 0.71 4.77
CA VAL A 60 -1.91 1.00 4.33
C VAL A 60 -1.59 0.19 3.09
N VAL A 61 -1.06 0.87 2.08
CA VAL A 61 -0.61 0.27 0.83
C VAL A 61 0.91 0.28 0.84
N ALA A 62 1.53 -0.90 0.67
CA ALA A 62 2.98 -1.03 0.58
C ALA A 62 3.38 -1.20 -0.88
N ILE A 63 4.33 -0.40 -1.33
CA ILE A 63 4.78 -0.37 -2.72
C ILE A 63 6.26 -0.72 -2.76
N ALA A 64 6.62 -1.70 -3.60
CA ALA A 64 8.01 -2.04 -3.85
C ALA A 64 8.64 -0.89 -4.66
N TYR A 65 9.28 0.05 -3.96
CA TYR A 65 9.73 1.31 -4.51
C TYR A 65 11.23 1.45 -4.35
N LYS A 66 11.92 1.72 -5.47
CA LYS A 66 13.39 1.74 -5.50
C LYS A 66 13.99 3.11 -5.78
N ASN A 67 13.18 4.14 -5.97
CA ASN A 67 13.68 5.48 -6.32
C ASN A 67 13.59 6.46 -5.15
N SER A 68 14.27 6.14 -4.06
CA SER A 68 14.28 6.96 -2.85
C SER A 68 14.80 8.38 -3.09
N THR A 69 15.71 8.55 -4.06
CA THR A 69 16.27 9.86 -4.40
C THR A 69 15.18 10.81 -4.93
N ALA A 70 14.31 10.31 -5.81
CA ALA A 70 13.19 11.11 -6.31
C ALA A 70 12.21 11.46 -5.22
N LEU A 71 11.95 10.51 -4.31
CA LEU A 71 11.03 10.72 -3.19
C LEU A 71 11.58 11.72 -2.18
N ALA A 72 12.90 11.85 -2.07
CA ALA A 72 13.54 12.81 -1.17
C ALA A 72 13.31 14.27 -1.59
N ASP A 73 12.91 14.51 -2.83
CA ASP A 73 12.50 15.84 -3.29
C ASP A 73 11.15 16.18 -2.64
N ALA A 74 11.12 17.26 -1.86
CA ALA A 74 9.93 17.66 -1.11
C ALA A 74 8.73 17.99 -2.01
N GLU A 75 8.96 18.58 -3.17
CA GLU A 75 7.89 18.88 -4.12
C GLU A 75 7.31 17.61 -4.71
N GLU A 76 8.14 16.64 -5.05
CA GLU A 76 7.70 15.36 -5.58
C GLU A 76 6.94 14.55 -4.54
N ALA A 77 7.39 14.53 -3.29
CA ALA A 77 6.70 13.88 -2.19
C ALA A 77 5.33 14.54 -1.94
N HIS A 78 5.27 15.85 -1.97
CA HIS A 78 4.01 16.59 -1.82
C HIS A 78 3.04 16.28 -2.98
N ARG A 79 3.57 16.23 -4.19
CA ARG A 79 2.78 15.90 -5.37
C ARG A 79 2.22 14.48 -5.28
N MET A 80 3.00 13.54 -4.78
CA MET A 80 2.53 12.17 -4.53
C MET A 80 1.33 12.19 -3.58
N GLU A 81 1.42 12.94 -2.48
CA GLU A 81 0.33 13.01 -1.50
C GLU A 81 -0.91 13.71 -2.04
N GLU A 82 -0.74 14.70 -2.91
CA GLU A 82 -1.88 15.45 -3.46
C GLU A 82 -2.55 14.74 -4.64
N GLU A 83 -1.80 14.00 -5.44
CA GLU A 83 -2.30 13.44 -6.69
C GLU A 83 -2.61 11.96 -6.65
N SER A 84 -2.06 11.21 -5.68
CA SER A 84 -2.41 9.79 -5.53
C SER A 84 -3.77 9.66 -4.87
N ILE A 85 -4.62 8.79 -5.42
CA ILE A 85 -5.97 8.59 -4.88
C ILE A 85 -6.31 7.10 -4.78
N MET A 86 -7.21 6.81 -3.84
CA MET A 86 -7.90 5.54 -3.75
C MET A 86 -9.35 5.79 -4.19
N ARG A 87 -9.80 5.02 -5.17
CA ARG A 87 -11.16 5.12 -5.68
C ARG A 87 -11.97 3.92 -5.19
N VAL A 88 -13.07 4.20 -4.51
CA VAL A 88 -14.02 3.19 -4.04
C VAL A 88 -15.40 3.61 -4.53
N GLY A 89 -15.96 2.85 -5.49
CA GLY A 89 -17.19 3.25 -6.14
C GLY A 89 -17.05 4.60 -6.82
N ARG A 90 -17.87 5.56 -6.42
CA ARG A 90 -17.83 6.93 -6.95
C ARG A 90 -17.01 7.87 -6.08
N GLN A 91 -16.52 7.40 -4.94
CA GLN A 91 -15.77 8.21 -4.00
C GLN A 91 -14.27 8.13 -4.27
N LYS A 92 -13.59 9.25 -4.04
CA LYS A 92 -12.14 9.36 -4.17
C LYS A 92 -11.56 9.82 -2.84
N TYR A 93 -10.46 9.20 -2.45
CA TYR A 93 -9.80 9.49 -1.17
C TYR A 93 -8.33 9.79 -1.43
N LYS A 94 -7.83 10.85 -0.84
CA LYS A 94 -6.41 11.21 -0.91
C LYS A 94 -5.60 10.46 0.13
N ILE A 95 -4.28 10.44 -0.07
CA ILE A 95 -3.34 9.96 0.94
C ILE A 95 -3.46 10.83 2.19
N GLU A 96 -3.44 10.18 3.36
CA GLU A 96 -3.44 10.87 4.66
C GLU A 96 -2.03 10.99 5.24
N GLY A 97 -1.08 10.27 4.68
CA GLY A 97 0.31 10.30 5.08
C GLY A 97 1.10 9.20 4.38
N HIS A 98 2.40 9.18 4.58
CA HIS A 98 3.25 8.15 4.01
C HIS A 98 4.47 7.87 4.90
N PHE A 99 5.04 6.67 4.73
CA PHE A 99 6.28 6.26 5.35
C PHE A 99 7.28 5.97 4.23
N PRO A 100 8.40 6.71 4.16
CA PRO A 100 9.39 6.47 3.11
C PRO A 100 10.13 5.16 3.34
N PRO A 101 10.70 4.57 2.26
CA PRO A 101 11.51 3.37 2.41
C PRO A 101 12.74 3.65 3.28
N VAL A 102 13.12 2.66 4.08
CA VAL A 102 14.36 2.67 4.84
C VAL A 102 15.19 1.44 4.43
N PRO A 103 16.52 1.41 4.67
CA PRO A 103 17.35 0.30 4.21
C PRO A 103 16.87 -1.09 4.66
N SER A 104 16.30 -1.21 5.85
CA SER A 104 15.80 -2.48 6.37
C SER A 104 14.36 -2.80 5.90
N ASP A 105 13.64 -1.81 5.38
CA ASP A 105 12.24 -1.94 4.95
C ASP A 105 12.07 -1.12 3.66
N PRO A 106 12.41 -1.67 2.50
CA PRO A 106 12.49 -0.90 1.24
C PRO A 106 11.14 -0.67 0.57
N PHE A 107 10.07 -0.59 1.34
CA PHE A 107 8.74 -0.30 0.84
C PHE A 107 8.32 1.13 1.14
N LEU A 108 7.74 1.77 0.15
CA LEU A 108 7.01 3.02 0.34
C LEU A 108 5.61 2.66 0.83
N ARG A 109 5.17 3.24 1.94
CA ARG A 109 3.87 2.91 2.52
C ARG A 109 2.99 4.14 2.52
N LEU A 110 1.83 4.02 1.87
CA LEU A 110 0.85 5.10 1.73
C LEU A 110 -0.36 4.81 2.60
N VAL A 111 -0.81 5.80 3.35
CA VAL A 111 -1.93 5.67 4.27
C VAL A 111 -3.18 6.28 3.66
N PHE A 112 -4.25 5.48 3.59
CA PHE A 112 -5.57 5.91 3.14
C PHE A 112 -6.61 5.64 4.23
N PRO A 113 -7.78 6.32 4.19
CA PRO A 113 -8.86 5.97 5.10
C PRO A 113 -9.41 4.57 4.77
N ARG A 114 -9.89 3.85 5.77
CA ARG A 114 -10.53 2.55 5.58
C ARG A 114 -11.99 2.77 5.20
N ALA A 115 -12.24 2.96 3.91
CA ALA A 115 -13.55 3.38 3.40
C ALA A 115 -14.31 2.29 2.64
N ALA A 116 -13.62 1.21 2.21
CA ALA A 116 -14.26 0.14 1.44
C ALA A 116 -15.06 -0.80 2.34
N THR A 117 -16.15 -1.34 1.79
CA THR A 117 -17.01 -2.32 2.46
C THR A 117 -17.20 -3.53 1.57
N GLU A 118 -17.82 -4.58 2.13
CA GLU A 118 -18.16 -5.81 1.40
C GLU A 118 -19.10 -5.57 0.22
N ARG A 119 -19.77 -4.42 0.19
CA ARG A 119 -20.72 -4.05 -0.88
C ARG A 119 -20.03 -3.46 -2.10
N ASP A 120 -18.80 -3.02 -1.96
CA ASP A 120 -18.02 -2.48 -3.06
C ASP A 120 -17.51 -3.62 -3.95
N LYS A 121 -17.33 -3.34 -5.24
CA LYS A 121 -16.84 -4.34 -6.19
C LYS A 121 -15.32 -4.32 -6.30
N THR A 122 -14.77 -3.12 -6.44
CA THR A 122 -13.34 -2.91 -6.64
C THR A 122 -12.84 -1.73 -5.84
N ILE A 123 -11.54 -1.76 -5.56
CA ILE A 123 -10.81 -0.64 -4.99
C ILE A 123 -9.66 -0.38 -5.95
N THR A 124 -9.57 0.82 -6.49
CA THR A 124 -8.52 1.18 -7.44
C THR A 124 -7.63 2.26 -6.85
N PHE A 125 -6.32 2.03 -6.89
CA PHE A 125 -5.32 3.02 -6.49
C PHE A 125 -4.74 3.63 -7.75
N GLU A 126 -4.81 4.95 -7.88
CA GLU A 126 -4.18 5.71 -8.95
C GLU A 126 -3.02 6.46 -8.28
N LEU A 127 -1.80 6.01 -8.54
CA LEU A 127 -0.63 6.44 -7.77
C LEU A 127 0.30 7.31 -8.59
N TYR A 128 0.63 8.48 -8.05
CA TYR A 128 1.74 9.28 -8.55
C TYR A 128 2.99 8.89 -7.76
N LEU A 129 3.94 8.24 -8.45
CA LEU A 129 5.17 7.74 -7.82
C LEU A 129 6.37 8.53 -8.34
N PRO A 130 7.05 9.33 -7.47
CA PRO A 130 8.18 10.15 -7.91
C PRO A 130 9.24 9.33 -8.64
N GLY A 131 9.65 9.82 -9.81
CA GLY A 131 10.66 9.18 -10.63
C GLY A 131 10.17 8.04 -11.53
N TYR A 132 8.87 7.69 -11.46
CA TYR A 132 8.33 6.57 -12.24
C TYR A 132 7.48 7.01 -13.44
N GLY A 133 7.35 8.33 -13.67
CA GLY A 133 6.61 8.85 -14.81
C GLY A 133 5.10 8.94 -14.55
N PRO A 134 4.25 8.63 -15.56
CA PRO A 134 2.80 8.76 -15.43
C PRO A 134 2.22 7.95 -14.29
N TYR A 135 0.94 8.21 -13.98
CA TYR A 135 0.23 7.52 -12.92
C TYR A 135 0.24 6.01 -13.12
N HIS A 136 0.37 5.31 -11.99
CA HIS A 136 0.36 3.85 -11.93
C HIS A 136 -0.91 3.41 -11.23
N ASP A 137 -1.66 2.51 -11.85
CA ASP A 137 -2.95 2.07 -11.35
C ASP A 137 -2.92 0.61 -10.94
N ALA A 138 -3.46 0.31 -9.76
CA ALA A 138 -3.63 -1.05 -9.26
C ALA A 138 -5.09 -1.25 -8.84
N GLU A 139 -5.70 -2.34 -9.30
CA GLU A 139 -7.10 -2.65 -8.98
C GLU A 139 -7.18 -3.92 -8.16
N PHE A 140 -7.92 -3.85 -7.06
CA PHE A 140 -8.19 -4.98 -6.17
C PHE A 140 -9.68 -5.31 -6.22
N ARG A 141 -10.01 -6.60 -6.30
CA ARG A 141 -11.39 -7.07 -6.29
C ARG A 141 -11.81 -7.44 -4.88
N VAL A 142 -12.86 -6.79 -4.40
CA VAL A 142 -13.35 -7.00 -3.04
C VAL A 142 -13.70 -8.47 -2.79
N ARG A 143 -14.39 -9.12 -3.73
CA ARG A 143 -14.79 -10.52 -3.57
C ARG A 143 -13.61 -11.48 -3.36
N ASP A 144 -12.43 -11.14 -3.89
CA ASP A 144 -11.24 -11.97 -3.78
C ASP A 144 -10.52 -11.76 -2.44
N MET A 145 -10.87 -10.72 -1.71
CA MET A 145 -10.24 -10.35 -0.44
C MET A 145 -11.07 -10.72 0.79
N MET A 146 -12.06 -11.58 0.61
CA MET A 146 -12.84 -12.09 1.74
C MET A 146 -12.00 -13.10 2.53
N TYR A 147 -11.92 -12.90 3.83
CA TYR A 147 -11.13 -13.75 4.72
C TYR A 147 -11.96 -14.07 5.97
N LYS A 148 -12.19 -15.35 6.23
CA LYS A 148 -13.05 -15.81 7.33
C LYS A 148 -14.45 -15.17 7.30
N GLY A 149 -15.01 -15.02 6.09
CA GLY A 149 -16.35 -14.48 5.89
C GLY A 149 -16.47 -12.96 5.95
N LYS A 150 -15.35 -12.23 6.04
CA LYS A 150 -15.31 -10.77 6.11
C LYS A 150 -14.34 -10.19 5.13
N LEU A 151 -14.58 -8.94 4.71
CA LEU A 151 -13.62 -8.21 3.90
C LEU A 151 -12.37 -7.93 4.73
N GLU A 152 -11.23 -8.38 4.21
CA GLU A 152 -9.93 -8.21 4.85
C GLU A 152 -9.04 -7.31 4.00
N MET A 153 -8.57 -6.21 4.57
CA MET A 153 -7.64 -5.31 3.88
C MET A 153 -6.57 -4.78 4.82
#